data_47ec33268eb085b39f258c4bda685108
#
_entry.id   47ec33268eb085b39f258c4bda685108
#
_cell.length_a   1.000
_cell.length_b   1.000
_cell.length_c   1.000
_cell.angle_alpha   90.00
_cell.angle_beta   90.00
_cell.angle_gamma   90.00
#
_symmetry.space_group_name_H-M   'P 1'
#
loop_
_entity.id
_entity.type
_entity.pdbx_description
1 polymer ?
#
loop_
_entity_poly.entity_id
_entity_poly.type
_entity_poly.pdbx_seq_one_letter_code
_entity_poly.pdbx_strand_id
1 'polypeptide(L)'
;STQGVSSAASDVYKRQVLTQVIVDPYDDAFYTPTKVLGRYMNAEEANEERKKGNFVVEEPGKGFRRAVSAPNPVKIVELDAVKALLDADQIVIAAGGGGIPVLEQDNHLRGASAVIEKDLAAGKLAEGINADLLIILTNVEKVCINLGKPNEEPLDTITVDQAKTYMEEGHFGIYNMLPKFRAAVEFVEGHEGRKAYITSFDKVSDALNGKTGTVIE
;
A
#
# COMPACT_ATOMS: atom_id res chain seq x y z
N SER A 1 20.95 17.27 13.73
CA SER A 1 21.37 16.22 14.69
C SER A 1 20.17 15.82 15.54
N THR A 2 19.58 14.72 15.21
CA THR A 2 18.47 14.07 15.92
C THR A 2 19.04 13.05 16.91
N GLN A 3 19.80 13.51 17.87
CA GLN A 3 20.16 12.73 19.05
C GLN A 3 19.25 13.17 20.19
N GLY A 4 18.19 12.51 20.42
CA GLY A 4 17.29 12.81 21.53
C GLY A 4 16.04 11.96 21.53
N VAL A 5 16.05 10.84 20.86
CA VAL A 5 14.87 10.02 20.74
C VAL A 5 15.00 8.77 21.57
N SER A 6 14.34 8.83 22.70
CA SER A 6 13.67 7.70 23.29
C SER A 6 14.54 6.58 23.84
N SER A 7 14.74 6.63 25.10
CA SER A 7 15.27 5.51 25.87
C SER A 7 14.46 4.21 25.73
N ALA A 8 13.15 4.28 25.57
CA ALA A 8 12.31 3.09 25.45
C ALA A 8 12.43 2.35 24.11
N ALA A 9 12.71 3.07 23.02
CA ALA A 9 12.90 2.42 21.70
C ALA A 9 14.35 1.98 21.45
N SER A 10 15.30 2.34 22.32
CA SER A 10 16.70 1.95 22.17
C SER A 10 16.97 0.49 22.56
N ASP A 11 16.10 -0.08 23.38
CA ASP A 11 16.27 -1.45 23.88
C ASP A 11 15.64 -2.51 22.97
N VAL A 12 14.95 -2.10 21.90
CA VAL A 12 14.35 -3.02 20.94
C VAL A 12 15.23 -3.15 19.71
N TYR A 13 15.62 -4.36 19.39
CA TYR A 13 16.40 -4.66 18.18
C TYR A 13 15.55 -4.50 16.93
N LYS A 14 15.90 -3.54 16.08
CA LYS A 14 15.28 -3.30 14.78
C LYS A 14 16.12 -3.97 13.69
N ARG A 15 15.48 -4.73 12.82
CA ARG A 15 16.11 -5.36 11.66
C ARG A 15 15.42 -4.90 10.39
N GLN A 16 16.20 -4.37 9.46
CA GLN A 16 15.72 -4.03 8.14
C GLN A 16 16.02 -5.17 7.19
N VAL A 17 14.98 -5.66 6.51
CA VAL A 17 15.07 -6.71 5.50
C VAL A 17 14.87 -6.07 4.13
N LEU A 18 15.85 -6.22 3.25
CA LEU A 18 15.69 -5.92 1.84
C LEU A 18 14.65 -6.89 1.28
N THR A 19 13.57 -6.36 0.75
CA THR A 19 12.40 -7.17 0.42
C THR A 19 12.16 -7.23 -1.08
N GLN A 20 12.10 -8.44 -1.62
CA GLN A 20 11.71 -8.75 -3.00
C GLN A 20 10.27 -9.24 -3.02
N VAL A 21 9.53 -8.80 -4.04
CA VAL A 21 8.11 -9.12 -4.18
C VAL A 21 7.86 -9.74 -5.55
N ILE A 22 7.46 -11.00 -5.55
CA ILE A 22 7.09 -11.71 -6.78
C ILE A 22 5.79 -11.13 -7.32
N VAL A 23 5.79 -10.88 -8.62
CA VAL A 23 4.62 -10.43 -9.38
C VAL A 23 4.36 -11.39 -10.55
N ASP A 24 3.09 -11.45 -10.99
CA ASP A 24 2.72 -12.22 -12.16
C ASP A 24 3.22 -11.51 -13.43
N PRO A 25 4.01 -12.17 -14.31
CA PRO A 25 4.46 -11.58 -15.57
C PRO A 25 3.30 -11.23 -16.53
N TYR A 26 2.13 -11.80 -16.32
CA TYR A 26 0.92 -11.59 -17.13
C TYR A 26 -0.09 -10.61 -16.48
N ASP A 27 0.28 -9.96 -15.36
CA ASP A 27 -0.58 -8.94 -14.74
C ASP A 27 -0.88 -7.82 -15.74
N ASP A 28 -2.15 -7.43 -15.85
CA ASP A 28 -2.64 -6.38 -16.77
C ASP A 28 -1.93 -5.04 -16.58
N ALA A 29 -1.39 -4.78 -15.40
CA ALA A 29 -0.62 -3.57 -15.11
C ALA A 29 0.63 -3.42 -15.98
N PHE A 30 1.17 -4.52 -16.55
CA PHE A 30 2.29 -4.43 -17.48
C PHE A 30 1.87 -3.91 -18.86
N TYR A 31 0.61 -4.13 -19.23
CA TYR A 31 0.04 -3.69 -20.52
C TYR A 31 -0.62 -2.33 -20.42
N THR A 32 -1.15 -1.99 -19.23
CA THR A 32 -1.86 -0.73 -18.97
C THR A 32 -1.29 -0.06 -17.72
N PRO A 33 -0.09 0.57 -17.82
CA PRO A 33 0.53 1.26 -16.69
C PRO A 33 -0.30 2.44 -16.20
N THR A 34 -0.62 2.44 -14.90
CA THR A 34 -1.48 3.47 -14.29
C THR A 34 -0.81 4.21 -13.13
N LYS A 35 0.29 3.69 -12.58
CA LYS A 35 0.97 4.33 -11.45
C LYS A 35 1.76 5.54 -11.89
N VAL A 36 1.28 6.73 -11.54
CA VAL A 36 1.94 7.98 -11.90
C VAL A 36 3.14 8.28 -11.01
N LEU A 37 4.24 8.66 -11.63
CA LEU A 37 5.51 8.99 -10.98
C LEU A 37 6.08 10.31 -11.47
N GLY A 38 6.99 10.86 -10.68
CA GLY A 38 7.79 12.03 -11.03
C GLY A 38 7.01 13.35 -11.02
N ARG A 39 7.63 14.38 -11.59
CA ARG A 39 7.06 15.72 -11.69
C ARG A 39 6.00 15.83 -12.77
N TYR A 40 5.22 16.87 -12.70
CA TYR A 40 4.35 17.24 -13.82
C TYR A 40 5.18 17.75 -15.00
N MET A 41 4.74 17.42 -16.20
CA MET A 41 5.32 17.77 -17.49
C MET A 41 4.31 18.57 -18.30
N ASN A 42 4.81 19.41 -19.17
CA ASN A 42 3.99 20.04 -20.22
C ASN A 42 3.78 19.08 -21.39
N ALA A 43 2.99 19.49 -22.40
CA ALA A 43 2.65 18.64 -23.54
C ALA A 43 3.87 18.29 -24.42
N GLU A 44 4.86 19.19 -24.53
CA GLU A 44 6.07 18.96 -25.31
C GLU A 44 6.95 17.89 -24.63
N GLU A 45 7.23 18.05 -23.33
CA GLU A 45 7.97 17.08 -22.52
C GLU A 45 7.27 15.71 -22.52
N ALA A 46 5.94 15.68 -22.41
CA ALA A 46 5.13 14.47 -22.46
C ALA A 46 5.31 13.74 -23.81
N ASN A 47 5.34 14.47 -24.92
CA ASN A 47 5.56 13.89 -26.25
C ASN A 47 6.97 13.31 -26.40
N GLU A 48 7.98 13.98 -25.84
CA GLU A 48 9.34 13.43 -25.82
C GLU A 48 9.44 12.13 -25.01
N GLU A 49 8.77 12.05 -23.87
CA GLU A 49 8.71 10.81 -23.09
C GLU A 49 7.97 9.67 -23.84
N ARG A 50 6.89 9.98 -24.54
CA ARG A 50 6.18 8.99 -25.40
C ARG A 50 7.07 8.50 -26.55
N LYS A 51 7.87 9.37 -27.18
CA LYS A 51 8.83 8.96 -28.22
C LYS A 51 9.91 8.00 -27.70
N LYS A 52 10.27 8.11 -26.41
CA LYS A 52 11.18 7.18 -25.74
C LYS A 52 10.53 5.85 -25.35
N GLY A 53 9.22 5.68 -25.64
CA GLY A 53 8.45 4.49 -25.27
C GLY A 53 7.89 4.51 -23.85
N ASN A 54 7.94 5.64 -23.14
CA ASN A 54 7.36 5.77 -21.82
C ASN A 54 5.84 6.01 -21.89
N PHE A 55 5.11 5.41 -20.96
CA PHE A 55 3.70 5.72 -20.76
C PHE A 55 3.56 7.08 -20.07
N VAL A 56 2.61 7.87 -20.54
CA VAL A 56 2.33 9.20 -20.01
C VAL A 56 0.83 9.39 -19.91
N VAL A 57 0.39 9.78 -18.72
CA VAL A 57 -1.03 10.04 -18.39
C VAL A 57 -1.21 11.55 -18.20
N GLU A 58 -2.33 12.08 -18.68
CA GLU A 58 -2.75 13.44 -18.44
C GLU A 58 -3.59 13.51 -17.15
N GLU A 59 -3.24 14.43 -16.26
CA GLU A 59 -4.07 14.80 -15.12
C GLU A 59 -4.72 16.16 -15.44
N PRO A 60 -6.05 16.21 -15.63
CA PRO A 60 -6.74 17.42 -16.02
C PRO A 60 -6.43 18.61 -15.10
N GLY A 61 -6.05 19.74 -15.68
CA GLY A 61 -5.71 20.96 -14.94
C GLY A 61 -4.33 20.99 -14.27
N LYS A 62 -3.56 19.88 -14.34
CA LYS A 62 -2.22 19.79 -13.73
C LYS A 62 -1.10 19.52 -14.74
N GLY A 63 -1.42 18.89 -15.87
CA GLY A 63 -0.46 18.52 -16.91
C GLY A 63 -0.26 17.01 -17.02
N PHE A 64 0.92 16.58 -17.42
CA PHE A 64 1.22 15.19 -17.74
C PHE A 64 2.19 14.59 -16.73
N ARG A 65 2.04 13.29 -16.45
CA ARG A 65 2.99 12.53 -15.63
C ARG A 65 3.33 11.21 -16.28
N ARG A 66 4.55 10.74 -16.03
CA ARG A 66 4.96 9.40 -16.43
C ARG A 66 4.17 8.36 -15.65
N ALA A 67 3.70 7.33 -16.34
CA ALA A 67 3.05 6.17 -15.72
C ALA A 67 3.97 4.95 -15.83
N VAL A 68 3.94 4.11 -14.81
CA VAL A 68 4.66 2.83 -14.75
C VAL A 68 3.71 1.72 -14.33
N SER A 69 4.10 0.49 -14.61
CA SER A 69 3.37 -0.70 -14.20
C SER A 69 3.37 -0.83 -12.67
N ALA A 70 2.24 -1.19 -12.10
CA ALA A 70 2.09 -1.48 -10.68
C ALA A 70 1.31 -2.78 -10.48
N PRO A 71 1.94 -3.94 -10.79
CA PRO A 71 1.30 -5.24 -10.67
C PRO A 71 1.02 -5.59 -9.21
N ASN A 72 0.07 -6.50 -9.01
CA ASN A 72 -0.29 -6.98 -7.70
C ASN A 72 0.83 -7.83 -7.09
N PRO A 73 1.12 -7.68 -5.79
CA PRO A 73 2.06 -8.54 -5.08
C PRO A 73 1.50 -9.95 -4.96
N VAL A 74 2.25 -10.95 -5.44
CA VAL A 74 1.88 -12.36 -5.32
C VAL A 74 2.48 -12.97 -4.05
N LYS A 75 3.78 -12.75 -3.81
CA LYS A 75 4.51 -13.34 -2.70
C LYS A 75 5.67 -12.45 -2.27
N ILE A 76 5.92 -12.40 -0.96
CA ILE A 76 7.13 -11.82 -0.38
C ILE A 76 8.21 -12.90 -0.33
N VAL A 77 9.35 -12.67 -0.98
CA VAL A 77 10.43 -13.67 -1.06
C VAL A 77 11.04 -13.96 0.31
N GLU A 78 11.30 -12.90 1.09
CA GLU A 78 11.95 -12.98 2.39
C GLU A 78 11.00 -13.25 3.55
N LEU A 79 9.78 -13.74 3.28
CA LEU A 79 8.75 -13.95 4.30
C LEU A 79 9.21 -14.83 5.46
N ASP A 80 9.92 -15.93 5.16
CA ASP A 80 10.40 -16.86 6.19
C ASP A 80 11.49 -16.21 7.07
N ALA A 81 12.34 -15.36 6.48
CA ALA A 81 13.32 -14.59 7.24
C ALA A 81 12.64 -13.56 8.15
N VAL A 82 11.58 -12.91 7.68
CA VAL A 82 10.77 -11.98 8.50
C VAL A 82 10.14 -12.73 9.67
N LYS A 83 9.53 -13.89 9.44
CA LYS A 83 8.96 -14.73 10.52
C LYS A 83 10.01 -15.12 11.55
N ALA A 84 11.16 -15.62 11.13
CA ALA A 84 12.24 -16.02 12.03
C ALA A 84 12.73 -14.86 12.91
N LEU A 85 12.76 -13.64 12.37
CA LEU A 85 13.12 -12.44 13.14
C LEU A 85 12.02 -12.05 14.14
N LEU A 86 10.75 -12.17 13.76
CA LEU A 86 9.62 -11.92 14.65
C LEU A 86 9.57 -12.95 15.79
N ASP A 87 9.81 -14.21 15.50
CA ASP A 87 9.91 -15.29 16.49
C ASP A 87 11.06 -15.09 17.49
N ALA A 88 12.07 -14.33 17.08
CA ALA A 88 13.19 -13.89 17.94
C ALA A 88 12.95 -12.54 18.61
N ASP A 89 11.69 -12.09 18.74
CA ASP A 89 11.29 -10.82 19.37
C ASP A 89 11.96 -9.56 18.73
N GLN A 90 12.25 -9.61 17.42
CA GLN A 90 12.80 -8.46 16.72
C GLN A 90 11.68 -7.60 16.11
N ILE A 91 11.87 -6.28 16.11
CA ILE A 91 11.06 -5.39 15.25
C ILE A 91 11.62 -5.44 13.83
N VAL A 92 10.79 -5.86 12.90
CA VAL A 92 11.18 -6.00 11.49
C VAL A 92 10.67 -4.82 10.65
N ILE A 93 11.57 -4.24 9.86
CA ILE A 93 11.26 -3.23 8.85
C ILE A 93 11.42 -3.92 7.50
N ALA A 94 10.32 -4.12 6.78
CA ALA A 94 10.30 -4.81 5.49
C ALA A 94 9.42 -4.09 4.48
N ALA A 95 9.52 -4.48 3.21
CA ALA A 95 8.71 -3.97 2.09
C ALA A 95 8.74 -2.43 1.94
N GLY A 96 9.83 -1.77 2.30
CA GLY A 96 9.99 -0.32 2.14
C GLY A 96 9.72 0.12 0.71
N GLY A 97 8.82 1.12 0.53
CA GLY A 97 8.40 1.59 -0.80
C GLY A 97 7.53 0.61 -1.60
N GLY A 98 7.20 -0.57 -1.03
CA GLY A 98 6.49 -1.67 -1.71
C GLY A 98 7.37 -2.90 -1.97
N GLY A 99 8.69 -2.76 -1.79
CA GLY A 99 9.66 -3.81 -2.10
C GLY A 99 10.14 -3.76 -3.56
N ILE A 100 11.03 -4.68 -3.92
CA ILE A 100 11.64 -4.82 -5.24
C ILE A 100 10.81 -5.81 -6.06
N PRO A 101 10.12 -5.39 -7.13
CA PRO A 101 9.34 -6.32 -7.96
C PRO A 101 10.26 -7.27 -8.73
N VAL A 102 9.95 -8.56 -8.65
CA VAL A 102 10.69 -9.62 -9.33
C VAL A 102 9.76 -10.60 -10.01
N LEU A 103 10.22 -11.17 -11.10
CA LEU A 103 9.62 -12.30 -11.80
C LEU A 103 10.34 -13.57 -11.42
N GLU A 104 9.60 -14.62 -11.13
CA GLU A 104 10.15 -15.95 -10.89
C GLU A 104 10.17 -16.73 -12.21
N GLN A 105 11.36 -17.12 -12.66
CA GLN A 105 11.58 -17.88 -13.88
C GLN A 105 12.60 -18.98 -13.61
N ASP A 106 12.25 -20.25 -13.82
CA ASP A 106 13.17 -21.40 -13.73
C ASP A 106 14.06 -21.40 -12.44
N ASN A 107 13.46 -21.14 -11.28
CA ASN A 107 14.11 -20.98 -9.98
C ASN A 107 15.09 -19.79 -9.87
N HIS A 108 15.01 -18.83 -10.77
CA HIS A 108 15.74 -17.57 -10.70
C HIS A 108 14.79 -16.38 -10.52
N LEU A 109 15.26 -15.38 -9.79
CA LEU A 109 14.54 -14.11 -9.65
C LEU A 109 15.16 -13.09 -10.61
N ARG A 110 14.30 -12.47 -11.42
CA ARG A 110 14.67 -11.41 -12.35
C ARG A 110 13.90 -10.13 -12.00
N GLY A 111 14.57 -8.98 -11.93
CA GLY A 111 13.91 -7.70 -11.69
C GLY A 111 12.83 -7.42 -12.74
N ALA A 112 11.65 -6.99 -12.28
CA ALA A 112 10.56 -6.54 -13.13
C ALA A 112 10.64 -5.01 -13.33
N SER A 113 10.31 -4.53 -14.54
CA SER A 113 10.20 -3.09 -14.81
C SER A 113 8.87 -2.54 -14.31
N ALA A 114 8.73 -2.46 -13.00
CA ALA A 114 7.49 -2.13 -12.31
C ALA A 114 7.78 -1.44 -10.96
N VAL A 115 6.73 -1.00 -10.30
CA VAL A 115 6.74 -0.64 -8.88
C VAL A 115 5.64 -1.43 -8.17
N ILE A 116 5.78 -1.63 -6.87
CA ILE A 116 4.73 -2.26 -6.07
C ILE A 116 3.97 -1.19 -5.28
N GLU A 117 2.66 -1.29 -5.22
CA GLU A 117 1.87 -0.48 -4.29
C GLU A 117 2.19 -0.91 -2.85
N LYS A 118 2.78 0.02 -2.10
CA LYS A 118 3.26 -0.25 -0.73
C LYS A 118 2.16 -0.77 0.22
N ASP A 119 0.93 -0.31 0.00
CA ASP A 119 -0.21 -0.70 0.83
C ASP A 119 -0.60 -2.16 0.56
N LEU A 120 -0.58 -2.59 -0.71
CA LEU A 120 -0.81 -3.99 -1.09
C LEU A 120 0.33 -4.91 -0.62
N ALA A 121 1.59 -4.45 -0.72
CA ALA A 121 2.73 -5.19 -0.20
C ALA A 121 2.65 -5.37 1.32
N ALA A 122 2.20 -4.32 2.05
CA ALA A 122 1.99 -4.39 3.50
C ALA A 122 0.87 -5.38 3.86
N GLY A 123 -0.25 -5.35 3.13
CA GLY A 123 -1.33 -6.34 3.28
C GLY A 123 -0.84 -7.76 3.05
N LYS A 124 -0.08 -7.99 1.96
CA LYS A 124 0.49 -9.30 1.62
C LYS A 124 1.51 -9.79 2.66
N LEU A 125 2.31 -8.87 3.21
CA LEU A 125 3.22 -9.19 4.30
C LEU A 125 2.45 -9.56 5.59
N ALA A 126 1.45 -8.76 5.96
CA ALA A 126 0.62 -8.98 7.13
C ALA A 126 -0.13 -10.33 7.05
N GLU A 127 -0.69 -10.66 5.88
CA GLU A 127 -1.28 -11.98 5.61
C GLU A 127 -0.23 -13.08 5.82
N GLY A 128 0.94 -12.93 5.20
CA GLY A 128 1.99 -13.93 5.23
C GLY A 128 2.54 -14.23 6.62
N ILE A 129 2.68 -13.22 7.49
CA ILE A 129 3.11 -13.40 8.89
C ILE A 129 1.96 -13.77 9.83
N ASN A 130 0.76 -13.91 9.30
CA ASN A 130 -0.46 -14.16 10.07
C ASN A 130 -0.72 -13.11 11.16
N ALA A 131 -0.62 -11.83 10.80
CA ALA A 131 -0.89 -10.74 11.72
C ALA A 131 -2.39 -10.70 12.10
N ASP A 132 -2.67 -10.27 13.33
CA ASP A 132 -4.04 -10.05 13.80
C ASP A 132 -4.59 -8.70 13.36
N LEU A 133 -3.68 -7.75 13.13
CA LEU A 133 -3.98 -6.36 12.89
C LEU A 133 -3.11 -5.75 11.79
N LEU A 134 -3.75 -5.03 10.87
CA LEU A 134 -3.09 -4.17 9.88
C LEU A 134 -3.43 -2.71 10.17
N ILE A 135 -2.42 -1.86 10.30
CA ILE A 135 -2.61 -0.42 10.49
C ILE A 135 -2.02 0.31 9.28
N ILE A 136 -2.86 1.01 8.53
CA ILE A 136 -2.46 1.83 7.39
C ILE A 136 -2.54 3.30 7.78
N LEU A 137 -1.39 3.96 7.77
CA LEU A 137 -1.29 5.37 8.13
C LEU A 137 -1.39 6.26 6.88
N THR A 138 -2.21 7.31 7.00
CA THR A 138 -2.46 8.27 5.94
C THR A 138 -2.56 9.69 6.51
N ASN A 139 -2.98 10.65 5.72
CA ASN A 139 -3.12 12.06 6.12
C ASN A 139 -4.52 12.44 6.59
N VAL A 140 -5.45 11.49 6.66
CA VAL A 140 -6.81 11.71 7.15
C VAL A 140 -7.09 10.86 8.38
N GLU A 141 -7.87 11.39 9.31
CA GLU A 141 -8.25 10.71 10.54
C GLU A 141 -9.21 9.54 10.26
N LYS A 142 -10.19 9.75 9.39
CA LYS A 142 -11.15 8.74 8.91
C LYS A 142 -11.26 8.79 7.40
N VAL A 143 -11.56 7.65 6.81
CA VAL A 143 -11.93 7.59 5.40
C VAL A 143 -13.37 8.07 5.23
N CYS A 144 -13.63 8.86 4.21
CA CYS A 144 -14.98 9.34 3.90
C CYS A 144 -15.47 8.79 2.58
N ILE A 145 -16.76 8.47 2.50
CA ILE A 145 -17.47 8.33 1.24
C ILE A 145 -18.01 9.71 0.81
N ASN A 146 -18.29 9.87 -0.48
CA ASN A 146 -18.76 11.14 -1.06
C ASN A 146 -17.86 12.35 -0.76
N LEU A 147 -16.57 12.14 -0.64
CA LEU A 147 -15.61 13.18 -0.26
C LEU A 147 -15.77 14.44 -1.11
N GLY A 148 -15.90 15.60 -0.44
CA GLY A 148 -16.10 16.92 -1.06
C GLY A 148 -17.52 17.18 -1.57
N LYS A 149 -18.49 16.31 -1.29
CA LYS A 149 -19.91 16.50 -1.63
C LYS A 149 -20.74 16.88 -0.39
N PRO A 150 -21.95 17.46 -0.56
CA PRO A 150 -22.81 17.81 0.58
C PRO A 150 -23.22 16.65 1.49
N ASN A 151 -23.12 15.41 0.99
CA ASN A 151 -23.41 14.19 1.70
C ASN A 151 -22.11 13.40 2.02
N GLU A 152 -21.02 14.12 2.25
CA GLU A 152 -19.78 13.52 2.75
C GLU A 152 -20.03 12.86 4.11
N GLU A 153 -19.59 11.63 4.26
CA GLU A 153 -19.78 10.81 5.45
C GLU A 153 -18.49 10.10 5.84
N PRO A 154 -17.98 10.32 7.07
CA PRO A 154 -16.85 9.59 7.59
C PRO A 154 -17.25 8.17 8.00
N LEU A 155 -16.39 7.21 7.67
CA LEU A 155 -16.59 5.81 8.00
C LEU A 155 -15.93 5.48 9.35
N ASP A 156 -16.71 4.89 10.25
CA ASP A 156 -16.21 4.37 11.53
C ASP A 156 -15.80 2.89 11.40
N THR A 157 -16.66 1.98 11.79
CA THR A 157 -16.47 0.54 11.62
C THR A 157 -17.38 0.04 10.52
N ILE A 158 -16.81 -0.67 9.56
CA ILE A 158 -17.54 -1.23 8.42
C ILE A 158 -17.13 -2.68 8.19
N THR A 159 -18.05 -3.45 7.64
CA THR A 159 -17.78 -4.83 7.22
C THR A 159 -17.03 -4.89 5.88
N VAL A 160 -16.41 -6.03 5.60
CA VAL A 160 -15.78 -6.32 4.30
C VAL A 160 -16.78 -6.09 3.14
N ASP A 161 -18.03 -6.52 3.27
CA ASP A 161 -19.04 -6.36 2.22
C ASP A 161 -19.39 -4.90 1.95
N GLN A 162 -19.54 -4.09 3.01
CA GLN A 162 -19.74 -2.64 2.87
C GLN A 162 -18.53 -1.98 2.21
N ALA A 163 -17.32 -2.38 2.61
CA ALA A 163 -16.09 -1.84 2.03
C ALA A 163 -15.99 -2.15 0.53
N LYS A 164 -16.33 -3.38 0.10
CA LYS A 164 -16.38 -3.77 -1.31
C LYS A 164 -17.41 -2.94 -2.09
N THR A 165 -18.61 -2.77 -1.55
CA THR A 165 -19.65 -1.94 -2.16
C THR A 165 -19.15 -0.51 -2.41
N TYR A 166 -18.52 0.12 -1.42
CA TYR A 166 -17.98 1.47 -1.57
C TYR A 166 -16.82 1.58 -2.57
N MET A 167 -16.02 0.50 -2.71
CA MET A 167 -15.00 0.44 -3.76
C MET A 167 -15.61 0.35 -5.16
N GLU A 168 -16.65 -0.48 -5.35
CA GLU A 168 -17.37 -0.65 -6.62
C GLU A 168 -18.12 0.61 -7.03
N GLU A 169 -18.69 1.33 -6.08
CA GLU A 169 -19.35 2.63 -6.29
C GLU A 169 -18.36 3.77 -6.59
N GLY A 170 -17.05 3.53 -6.47
CA GLY A 170 -16.00 4.48 -6.85
C GLY A 170 -15.83 5.65 -5.88
N HIS A 171 -16.12 5.45 -4.59
CA HIS A 171 -15.96 6.49 -3.57
C HIS A 171 -14.51 6.90 -3.31
N PHE A 172 -13.54 6.05 -3.65
CA PHE A 172 -12.14 6.24 -3.27
C PHE A 172 -11.24 6.62 -4.45
N GLY A 173 -10.36 7.59 -4.23
CA GLY A 173 -9.37 8.01 -5.24
C GLY A 173 -8.44 6.86 -5.62
N ILE A 174 -8.39 6.54 -6.92
CA ILE A 174 -7.72 5.38 -7.50
C ILE A 174 -6.20 5.34 -7.25
N TYR A 175 -5.56 6.51 -7.07
CA TYR A 175 -4.10 6.60 -6.92
C TYR A 175 -3.62 6.65 -5.47
N ASN A 176 -4.52 6.80 -4.49
CA ASN A 176 -4.13 7.01 -3.10
C ASN A 176 -4.98 6.25 -2.09
N MET A 177 -6.30 6.45 -2.03
CA MET A 177 -7.14 5.81 -1.01
C MET A 177 -7.56 4.40 -1.40
N LEU A 178 -7.92 4.18 -2.67
CA LEU A 178 -8.37 2.86 -3.14
C LEU A 178 -7.35 1.73 -2.86
N PRO A 179 -6.03 1.88 -3.12
CA PRO A 179 -5.06 0.83 -2.80
C PRO A 179 -4.99 0.51 -1.30
N LYS A 180 -5.15 1.50 -0.42
CA LYS A 180 -5.19 1.30 1.04
C LYS A 180 -6.40 0.51 1.48
N PHE A 181 -7.55 0.91 0.94
CA PHE A 181 -8.82 0.27 1.25
C PHE A 181 -8.84 -1.18 0.76
N ARG A 182 -8.35 -1.40 -0.46
CA ARG A 182 -8.19 -2.72 -1.04
C ARG A 182 -7.27 -3.61 -0.21
N ALA A 183 -6.09 -3.12 0.19
CA ALA A 183 -5.16 -3.85 1.04
C ALA A 183 -5.79 -4.23 2.40
N ALA A 184 -6.56 -3.33 2.99
CA ALA A 184 -7.27 -3.58 4.25
C ALA A 184 -8.35 -4.65 4.09
N VAL A 185 -9.15 -4.57 3.03
CA VAL A 185 -10.20 -5.57 2.71
C VAL A 185 -9.59 -6.95 2.46
N GLU A 186 -8.57 -7.04 1.58
CA GLU A 186 -7.91 -8.31 1.25
C GLU A 186 -7.27 -8.96 2.50
N PHE A 187 -6.76 -8.16 3.44
CA PHE A 187 -6.18 -8.66 4.69
C PHE A 187 -7.22 -9.26 5.64
N VAL A 188 -8.40 -8.65 5.73
CA VAL A 188 -9.46 -9.06 6.67
C VAL A 188 -10.31 -10.19 6.09
N GLU A 189 -10.55 -10.17 4.78
CA GLU A 189 -11.44 -11.09 4.10
C GLU A 189 -11.07 -12.56 4.33
N GLY A 190 -12.06 -13.36 4.74
CA GLY A 190 -11.90 -14.79 4.96
C GLY A 190 -11.13 -15.18 6.24
N HIS A 191 -10.83 -14.20 7.11
CA HIS A 191 -10.09 -14.45 8.35
C HIS A 191 -10.84 -13.88 9.55
N GLU A 192 -11.45 -14.77 10.32
CA GLU A 192 -12.17 -14.39 11.54
C GLU A 192 -11.22 -13.74 12.58
N GLY A 193 -11.64 -12.60 13.11
CA GLY A 193 -10.92 -11.87 14.15
C GLY A 193 -9.86 -10.88 13.67
N ARG A 194 -9.49 -10.88 12.38
CA ARG A 194 -8.59 -9.84 11.83
C ARG A 194 -9.30 -8.51 11.70
N LYS A 195 -8.53 -7.43 11.92
CA LYS A 195 -9.00 -6.06 11.75
C LYS A 195 -7.97 -5.23 10.99
N ALA A 196 -8.45 -4.33 10.14
CA ALA A 196 -7.61 -3.33 9.51
C ALA A 196 -8.06 -1.93 9.91
N TYR A 197 -7.09 -1.08 10.28
CA TYR A 197 -7.30 0.31 10.64
C TYR A 197 -6.71 1.23 9.58
N ILE A 198 -7.45 2.25 9.20
CA ILE A 198 -6.95 3.35 8.36
C ILE A 198 -7.15 4.65 9.14
N THR A 199 -6.05 5.34 9.46
CA THR A 199 -6.10 6.58 10.25
C THR A 199 -4.89 7.47 9.99
N SER A 200 -4.87 8.67 10.58
CA SER A 200 -3.73 9.57 10.51
C SER A 200 -2.65 9.21 11.54
N PHE A 201 -1.43 9.64 11.27
CA PHE A 201 -0.27 9.31 12.08
C PHE A 201 -0.40 9.76 13.54
N ASP A 202 -1.00 10.92 13.77
CA ASP A 202 -1.22 11.50 15.10
C ASP A 202 -2.40 10.85 15.86
N LYS A 203 -3.23 10.06 15.20
CA LYS A 203 -4.44 9.43 15.75
C LYS A 203 -4.33 7.93 16.00
N VAL A 204 -3.18 7.33 15.74
CA VAL A 204 -2.98 5.88 15.90
C VAL A 204 -3.40 5.40 17.29
N SER A 205 -2.95 6.09 18.36
CA SER A 205 -3.27 5.69 19.72
C SER A 205 -4.76 5.75 20.01
N ASP A 206 -5.45 6.79 19.54
CA ASP A 206 -6.89 6.93 19.72
C ASP A 206 -7.66 5.89 18.88
N ALA A 207 -7.19 5.59 17.67
CA ALA A 207 -7.79 4.57 16.82
C ALA A 207 -7.70 3.18 17.45
N LEU A 208 -6.54 2.79 17.97
CA LEU A 208 -6.37 1.51 18.66
C LEU A 208 -7.19 1.39 19.95
N ASN A 209 -7.55 2.52 20.57
CA ASN A 209 -8.47 2.58 21.72
C ASN A 209 -9.95 2.70 21.30
N GLY A 210 -10.27 2.55 20.01
CA GLY A 210 -11.65 2.59 19.49
C GLY A 210 -12.31 3.96 19.51
N LYS A 211 -11.53 5.05 19.60
CA LYS A 211 -12.08 6.41 19.67
C LYS A 211 -12.24 7.09 18.31
N THR A 212 -11.46 6.67 17.34
CA THR A 212 -11.45 7.25 15.98
C THR A 212 -10.82 6.29 14.98
N GLY A 213 -10.61 6.74 13.71
CA GLY A 213 -10.11 5.94 12.61
C GLY A 213 -11.23 5.21 11.87
N THR A 214 -10.92 4.66 10.71
CA THR A 214 -11.82 3.73 9.99
C THR A 214 -11.34 2.32 10.21
N VAL A 215 -12.24 1.45 10.67
CA VAL A 215 -11.99 0.03 10.95
C VAL A 215 -12.72 -0.83 9.93
N ILE A 216 -12.04 -1.82 9.37
CA ILE A 216 -12.62 -2.87 8.54
C ILE A 216 -12.51 -4.19 9.29
N GLU A 217 -13.64 -4.89 9.49
CA GLU A 217 -13.74 -6.16 10.22
C GLU A 217 -14.76 -7.13 9.62
#